data_5ba6d78fdf40b379d2d515dd3b8001bc
#
_entry.id   5ba6d78fdf40b379d2d515dd3b8001bc
#
_cell.length_a   1.000
_cell.length_b   1.000
_cell.length_c   1.000
_cell.angle_alpha   90.00
_cell.angle_beta   90.00
_cell.angle_gamma   90.00
#
_symmetry.space_group_name_H-M   'P 1'
#
loop_
_entity.id
_entity.type
_entity.pdbx_description
1 polymer ?
#
loop_
_entity_poly.entity_id
_entity_poly.type
_entity_poly.pdbx_seq_one_letter_code
_entity_poly.pdbx_strand_id
1 'polypeptide(L)'
;IYLREGKGVVIVDTYFKEIDLGDKPVFDHYFSLRHYENSEFTFTNMFIWRYAFNLRFTIIEDCLCVIGKFGKDFHYFFPPIPGENSRVDIAVHNLIQYFKEHGYPVVMKGITHATREMLEEAVPGLFRYERDFNNDDYVYRTEDLIHLRGKKYHQKKNHINKFLKSYQYTYEPVGENNIEECIQAELEWMKNKDPIPGLEDEKVAVLEALRNFDALKLKGGALRIDGKIQAFSLGELINPEMAVIHIEKANTRYHGCYAMINQQFAEHCWKDVPYINREEDMGIP
;
A
#
# COMPACT_ATOMS: atom_id res chain seq x y z
N ILE A 1 -12.83 6.47 -25.40
CA ILE A 1 -11.86 7.60 -25.54
C ILE A 1 -11.63 7.82 -27.02
N TYR A 2 -12.04 8.98 -27.60
CA TYR A 2 -11.74 9.36 -28.99
C TYR A 2 -10.50 10.25 -28.96
N LEU A 3 -9.40 9.76 -29.57
CA LEU A 3 -8.18 10.53 -29.71
C LEU A 3 -8.30 11.48 -30.90
N ARG A 4 -7.92 12.76 -30.73
CA ARG A 4 -7.62 13.65 -31.81
C ARG A 4 -6.19 13.38 -32.28
N GLU A 5 -6.03 13.06 -33.56
CA GLU A 5 -4.71 12.93 -34.21
C GLU A 5 -3.98 14.28 -34.21
N GLY A 6 -2.76 14.31 -33.69
CA GLY A 6 -1.92 15.48 -33.72
C GLY A 6 -0.47 15.23 -33.28
N LYS A 7 0.44 15.31 -34.26
CA LYS A 7 1.92 15.37 -34.22
C LYS A 7 2.64 14.12 -33.69
N GLY A 8 3.54 13.59 -34.53
CA GLY A 8 4.26 12.34 -34.33
C GLY A 8 4.88 12.20 -32.95
N VAL A 9 4.32 11.30 -32.15
CA VAL A 9 4.89 10.80 -30.90
C VAL A 9 5.94 9.76 -31.30
N VAL A 10 7.16 9.89 -30.81
CA VAL A 10 8.20 8.87 -30.97
C VAL A 10 7.76 7.68 -30.11
N ILE A 11 7.37 6.59 -30.75
CA ILE A 11 7.02 5.33 -30.08
C ILE A 11 8.32 4.62 -29.77
N VAL A 12 8.59 4.41 -28.50
CA VAL A 12 9.71 3.58 -28.02
C VAL A 12 9.14 2.16 -27.79
N ASP A 13 9.85 1.14 -28.27
CA ASP A 13 9.53 -0.24 -27.90
C ASP A 13 9.64 -0.39 -26.38
N THR A 14 8.49 -0.46 -25.70
CA THR A 14 8.40 -0.26 -24.27
C THR A 14 8.40 -1.64 -23.57
N TYR A 15 9.54 -1.98 -22.95
CA TYR A 15 9.68 -3.19 -22.15
C TYR A 15 9.40 -2.91 -20.69
N PHE A 16 8.44 -3.66 -20.10
CA PHE A 16 8.12 -3.62 -18.67
C PHE A 16 8.77 -4.82 -17.97
N LYS A 17 9.65 -4.55 -17.01
CA LYS A 17 10.26 -5.58 -16.17
C LYS A 17 9.46 -5.83 -14.89
N GLU A 18 9.63 -7.02 -14.31
CA GLU A 18 9.11 -7.36 -12.99
C GLU A 18 9.82 -6.53 -11.92
N ILE A 19 9.08 -6.22 -10.83
CA ILE A 19 9.63 -5.50 -9.68
C ILE A 19 10.41 -6.47 -8.81
N ASP A 20 11.65 -6.17 -8.50
CA ASP A 20 12.45 -6.91 -7.53
C ASP A 20 12.99 -5.98 -6.42
N LEU A 21 13.53 -6.57 -5.36
CA LEU A 21 14.01 -5.83 -4.19
C LEU A 21 15.11 -4.82 -4.52
N GLY A 22 15.95 -5.12 -5.53
CA GLY A 22 16.99 -4.25 -6.02
C GLY A 22 16.52 -2.97 -6.69
N ASP A 23 15.23 -2.91 -7.05
CA ASP A 23 14.61 -1.73 -7.65
C ASP A 23 14.23 -0.65 -6.63
N LYS A 24 14.24 -0.98 -5.32
CA LYS A 24 13.87 -0.03 -4.27
C LYS A 24 14.50 1.36 -4.42
N PRO A 25 15.80 1.50 -4.68
CA PRO A 25 16.41 2.82 -4.83
C PRO A 25 15.81 3.65 -5.98
N VAL A 26 15.37 2.99 -7.06
CA VAL A 26 14.72 3.68 -8.20
C VAL A 26 13.36 4.22 -7.78
N PHE A 27 12.51 3.38 -7.18
CA PHE A 27 11.18 3.80 -6.71
C PHE A 27 11.28 4.87 -5.62
N ASP A 28 12.13 4.67 -4.62
CA ASP A 28 12.35 5.64 -3.54
C ASP A 28 12.76 7.01 -4.10
N HIS A 29 13.62 7.04 -5.15
CA HIS A 29 14.00 8.29 -5.80
C HIS A 29 12.75 9.02 -6.37
N TYR A 30 11.96 8.36 -7.21
CA TYR A 30 10.79 8.98 -7.83
C TYR A 30 9.73 9.39 -6.81
N PHE A 31 9.45 8.56 -5.81
CA PHE A 31 8.49 8.88 -4.75
C PHE A 31 8.94 10.03 -3.86
N SER A 32 10.25 10.22 -3.67
CA SER A 32 10.79 11.32 -2.86
C SER A 32 10.65 12.70 -3.50
N LEU A 33 10.45 12.77 -4.82
CA LEU A 33 10.41 14.04 -5.55
C LEU A 33 9.09 14.82 -5.37
N ARG A 34 8.05 14.19 -4.85
CA ARG A 34 6.73 14.78 -4.62
C ARG A 34 6.09 14.30 -3.33
N HIS A 35 5.07 15.02 -2.89
CA HIS A 35 4.31 14.68 -1.70
C HIS A 35 3.16 13.74 -2.08
N TYR A 36 3.36 12.43 -1.94
CA TYR A 36 2.32 11.43 -2.12
C TYR A 36 1.68 11.09 -0.76
N GLU A 37 0.38 10.77 -0.78
CA GLU A 37 -0.41 10.46 0.41
C GLU A 37 -1.15 9.12 0.29
N ASN A 38 -1.33 8.60 -0.93
CA ASN A 38 -1.98 7.33 -1.18
C ASN A 38 -1.05 6.15 -0.97
N SER A 39 -1.59 5.09 -0.40
CA SER A 39 -0.85 3.91 0.06
C SER A 39 -0.10 3.16 -1.02
N GLU A 40 -0.61 3.17 -2.27
CA GLU A 40 0.03 2.48 -3.38
C GLU A 40 1.38 3.09 -3.77
N PHE A 41 1.63 4.38 -3.46
CA PHE A 41 2.85 5.06 -3.88
C PHE A 41 3.96 4.95 -2.84
N THR A 42 4.20 3.72 -2.40
CA THR A 42 5.42 3.29 -1.72
C THR A 42 6.03 2.09 -2.45
N PHE A 43 7.36 1.96 -2.38
CA PHE A 43 8.01 0.77 -2.93
C PHE A 43 7.50 -0.49 -2.24
N THR A 44 7.31 -0.44 -0.92
CA THR A 44 6.86 -1.60 -0.14
C THR A 44 5.52 -2.11 -0.65
N ASN A 45 4.51 -1.24 -0.81
CA ASN A 45 3.20 -1.66 -1.30
C ASN A 45 3.33 -2.32 -2.68
N MET A 46 3.99 -1.65 -3.64
CA MET A 46 4.19 -2.21 -4.98
C MET A 46 4.97 -3.53 -4.96
N PHE A 47 5.96 -3.67 -4.08
CA PHE A 47 6.77 -4.87 -4.00
C PHE A 47 6.02 -6.05 -3.39
N ILE A 48 5.34 -5.87 -2.25
CA ILE A 48 4.66 -6.99 -1.57
C ILE A 48 3.46 -7.52 -2.37
N TRP A 49 2.79 -6.65 -3.12
CA TRP A 49 1.64 -6.99 -3.96
C TRP A 49 1.98 -7.30 -5.42
N ARG A 50 3.26 -7.24 -5.83
CA ARG A 50 3.68 -7.41 -7.23
C ARG A 50 3.21 -8.69 -7.89
N TYR A 51 3.13 -9.79 -7.15
CA TYR A 51 2.66 -11.07 -7.68
C TYR A 51 1.14 -11.12 -7.83
N ALA A 52 0.41 -10.63 -6.84
CA ALA A 52 -1.05 -10.60 -6.85
C ALA A 52 -1.60 -9.76 -8.01
N PHE A 53 -0.97 -8.62 -8.27
CA PHE A 53 -1.38 -7.69 -9.32
C PHE A 53 -0.49 -7.74 -10.56
N ASN A 54 0.44 -8.68 -10.66
CA ASN A 54 1.40 -8.79 -11.77
C ASN A 54 2.02 -7.42 -12.12
N LEU A 55 2.49 -6.70 -11.09
CA LEU A 55 3.06 -5.37 -11.26
C LEU A 55 4.38 -5.43 -12.01
N ARG A 56 4.50 -4.58 -13.01
CA ARG A 56 5.71 -4.39 -13.81
C ARG A 56 5.96 -2.91 -14.00
N PHE A 57 7.20 -2.53 -14.22
CA PHE A 57 7.55 -1.13 -14.41
C PHE A 57 8.58 -0.90 -15.52
N THR A 58 8.63 0.32 -15.95
CA THR A 58 9.65 0.87 -16.84
C THR A 58 9.84 2.37 -16.58
N ILE A 59 10.83 2.98 -17.20
CA ILE A 59 11.02 4.43 -17.19
C ILE A 59 10.83 4.94 -18.62
N ILE A 60 9.91 5.89 -18.79
CA ILE A 60 9.61 6.55 -20.06
C ILE A 60 9.76 8.06 -19.86
N GLU A 61 10.69 8.69 -20.58
CA GLU A 61 10.89 10.14 -20.54
C GLU A 61 10.99 10.69 -19.11
N ASP A 62 11.85 10.08 -18.31
CA ASP A 62 12.06 10.39 -16.89
C ASP A 62 10.76 10.33 -16.07
N CYS A 63 9.85 9.40 -16.40
CA CYS A 63 8.70 9.04 -15.60
C CYS A 63 8.77 7.56 -15.23
N LEU A 64 8.63 7.23 -13.96
CA LEU A 64 8.43 5.87 -13.52
C LEU A 64 7.00 5.46 -13.87
N CYS A 65 6.86 4.46 -14.74
CA CYS A 65 5.61 3.96 -15.27
C CYS A 65 5.36 2.54 -14.75
N VAL A 66 4.27 2.33 -14.05
CA VAL A 66 3.90 1.02 -13.49
C VAL A 66 2.60 0.55 -14.12
N ILE A 67 2.58 -0.71 -14.56
CA ILE A 67 1.39 -1.40 -15.05
C ILE A 67 1.03 -2.55 -14.12
N GLY A 68 -0.23 -2.92 -14.11
CA GLY A 68 -0.72 -4.02 -13.30
C GLY A 68 -1.87 -4.77 -13.97
N LYS A 69 -2.22 -5.90 -13.36
CA LYS A 69 -3.32 -6.74 -13.81
C LYS A 69 -4.10 -7.26 -12.61
N PHE A 70 -5.41 -7.06 -12.61
CA PHE A 70 -6.32 -7.61 -11.61
C PHE A 70 -7.13 -8.75 -12.20
N GLY A 71 -7.16 -9.90 -11.51
CA GLY A 71 -7.84 -11.08 -12.01
C GLY A 71 -7.26 -11.58 -13.36
N LYS A 72 -8.13 -12.12 -14.23
CA LYS A 72 -7.67 -12.74 -15.49
C LYS A 72 -7.34 -11.73 -16.59
N ASP A 73 -8.15 -10.67 -16.72
CA ASP A 73 -8.12 -9.85 -17.95
C ASP A 73 -8.20 -8.34 -17.71
N PHE A 74 -8.24 -7.85 -16.46
CA PHE A 74 -8.34 -6.42 -16.18
C PHE A 74 -6.94 -5.81 -16.04
N HIS A 75 -6.41 -5.30 -17.15
CA HIS A 75 -5.14 -4.57 -17.20
C HIS A 75 -5.37 -3.08 -16.90
N TYR A 76 -4.43 -2.50 -16.15
CA TYR A 76 -4.43 -1.06 -15.81
C TYR A 76 -3.00 -0.55 -15.69
N PHE A 77 -2.86 0.76 -15.65
CA PHE A 77 -1.60 1.42 -15.30
C PHE A 77 -1.84 2.51 -14.26
N PHE A 78 -0.80 2.80 -13.50
CA PHE A 78 -0.79 3.94 -12.59
C PHE A 78 -0.43 5.22 -13.35
N PRO A 79 -0.80 6.41 -12.84
CA PRO A 79 -0.28 7.66 -13.38
C PRO A 79 1.24 7.61 -13.47
N PRO A 80 1.86 8.10 -14.55
CA PRO A 80 3.30 8.26 -14.61
C PRO A 80 3.80 9.08 -13.41
N ILE A 81 4.81 8.59 -12.71
CA ILE A 81 5.41 9.24 -11.55
C ILE A 81 6.61 10.04 -12.07
N PRO A 82 6.51 11.39 -12.11
CA PRO A 82 7.49 12.18 -12.81
C PRO A 82 8.78 12.36 -12.04
N GLY A 83 9.90 12.25 -12.75
CA GLY A 83 11.23 12.67 -12.32
C GLY A 83 11.47 14.17 -12.48
N GLU A 84 12.73 14.61 -12.39
CA GLU A 84 13.11 16.02 -12.43
C GLU A 84 12.94 16.65 -13.83
N ASN A 85 13.21 15.88 -14.90
CA ASN A 85 13.16 16.33 -16.29
C ASN A 85 12.07 15.62 -17.10
N SER A 86 11.01 15.24 -16.47
CA SER A 86 9.99 14.37 -17.01
C SER A 86 9.14 15.01 -18.11
N ARG A 87 8.72 14.16 -19.05
CA ARG A 87 7.74 14.47 -20.09
C ARG A 87 6.51 13.58 -19.87
N VAL A 88 5.65 14.00 -18.92
CA VAL A 88 4.43 13.27 -18.56
C VAL A 88 3.50 13.08 -19.76
N ASP A 89 3.41 14.08 -20.63
CA ASP A 89 2.64 14.02 -21.86
C ASP A 89 3.08 12.88 -22.78
N ILE A 90 4.39 12.71 -22.98
CA ILE A 90 4.95 11.63 -23.80
C ILE A 90 4.77 10.29 -23.10
N ALA A 91 5.05 10.20 -21.79
CA ALA A 91 4.90 8.98 -21.02
C ALA A 91 3.46 8.44 -21.07
N VAL A 92 2.45 9.31 -20.89
CA VAL A 92 1.03 8.95 -21.01
C VAL A 92 0.69 8.43 -22.41
N HIS A 93 1.14 9.07 -23.47
CA HIS A 93 0.87 8.61 -24.83
C HIS A 93 1.51 7.26 -25.14
N ASN A 94 2.73 7.01 -24.66
CA ASN A 94 3.39 5.71 -24.80
C ASN A 94 2.65 4.60 -24.05
N LEU A 95 2.18 4.85 -22.81
CA LEU A 95 1.35 3.90 -22.05
C LEU A 95 0.05 3.57 -22.78
N ILE A 96 -0.65 4.58 -23.28
CA ILE A 96 -1.89 4.38 -24.06
C ILE A 96 -1.61 3.55 -25.32
N GLN A 97 -0.51 3.84 -26.03
CA GLN A 97 -0.15 3.10 -27.22
C GLN A 97 0.18 1.64 -26.88
N TYR A 98 0.98 1.40 -25.85
CA TYR A 98 1.30 0.05 -25.37
C TYR A 98 0.04 -0.75 -25.06
N PHE A 99 -0.94 -0.16 -24.34
CA PHE A 99 -2.20 -0.83 -24.00
C PHE A 99 -3.02 -1.17 -25.24
N LYS A 100 -3.09 -0.26 -26.22
CA LYS A 100 -3.78 -0.50 -27.50
C LYS A 100 -3.17 -1.60 -28.32
N GLU A 101 -1.83 -1.65 -28.43
CA GLU A 101 -1.09 -2.65 -29.20
C GLU A 101 -1.29 -4.06 -28.61
N HIS A 102 -1.49 -4.16 -27.27
CA HIS A 102 -1.77 -5.40 -26.60
C HIS A 102 -3.27 -5.75 -26.51
N GLY A 103 -4.14 -4.91 -27.07
CA GLY A 103 -5.59 -5.11 -27.01
C GLY A 103 -6.19 -4.90 -25.62
N TYR A 104 -5.50 -4.18 -24.72
CA TYR A 104 -5.97 -3.91 -23.37
C TYR A 104 -6.86 -2.65 -23.32
N PRO A 105 -7.87 -2.60 -22.44
CA PRO A 105 -8.60 -1.38 -22.17
C PRO A 105 -7.65 -0.32 -21.56
N VAL A 106 -7.77 0.93 -22.01
CA VAL A 106 -6.97 2.02 -21.46
C VAL A 106 -7.60 2.50 -20.16
N VAL A 107 -7.14 1.96 -19.05
CA VAL A 107 -7.61 2.29 -17.69
C VAL A 107 -6.43 2.69 -16.83
N MET A 108 -6.57 3.84 -16.16
CA MET A 108 -5.62 4.35 -15.17
C MET A 108 -6.26 4.29 -13.79
N LYS A 109 -5.52 3.80 -12.78
CA LYS A 109 -5.95 3.70 -11.37
C LYS A 109 -5.02 4.49 -10.44
N GLY A 110 -5.43 4.69 -9.18
CA GLY A 110 -4.59 5.40 -8.20
C GLY A 110 -4.49 6.91 -8.47
N ILE A 111 -5.55 7.54 -8.97
CA ILE A 111 -5.55 8.95 -9.34
C ILE A 111 -6.06 9.79 -8.16
N THR A 112 -5.14 10.47 -7.48
CA THR A 112 -5.47 11.48 -6.47
C THR A 112 -5.86 12.82 -7.11
N HIS A 113 -6.33 13.77 -6.30
CA HIS A 113 -6.63 15.12 -6.79
C HIS A 113 -5.39 15.79 -7.41
N ALA A 114 -4.26 15.74 -6.72
CA ALA A 114 -3.00 16.31 -7.21
C ALA A 114 -2.51 15.64 -8.51
N THR A 115 -2.65 14.31 -8.60
CA THR A 115 -2.29 13.57 -9.80
C THR A 115 -3.21 13.91 -10.98
N ARG A 116 -4.49 14.12 -10.71
CA ARG A 116 -5.45 14.59 -11.73
C ARG A 116 -5.07 15.96 -12.27
N GLU A 117 -4.72 16.91 -11.41
CA GLU A 117 -4.27 18.25 -11.85
C GLU A 117 -3.03 18.16 -12.73
N MET A 118 -2.04 17.37 -12.36
CA MET A 118 -0.85 17.11 -13.16
C MET A 118 -1.20 16.52 -14.54
N LEU A 119 -2.13 15.57 -14.60
CA LEU A 119 -2.57 14.94 -15.86
C LEU A 119 -3.33 15.95 -16.75
N GLU A 120 -4.20 16.77 -16.17
CA GLU A 120 -4.93 17.81 -16.93
C GLU A 120 -4.00 18.92 -17.45
N GLU A 121 -2.91 19.20 -16.77
CA GLU A 121 -1.87 20.10 -17.25
C GLU A 121 -1.08 19.48 -18.42
N ALA A 122 -0.67 18.21 -18.28
CA ALA A 122 0.15 17.53 -19.29
C ALA A 122 -0.64 17.10 -20.53
N VAL A 123 -1.87 16.62 -20.37
CA VAL A 123 -2.72 16.05 -21.44
C VAL A 123 -4.20 16.47 -21.25
N PRO A 124 -4.53 17.75 -21.46
CA PRO A 124 -5.84 18.31 -21.12
C PRO A 124 -7.00 17.58 -21.81
N GLY A 125 -8.01 17.18 -21.00
CA GLY A 125 -9.24 16.56 -21.50
C GLY A 125 -9.07 15.20 -22.16
N LEU A 126 -7.92 14.55 -21.96
CA LEU A 126 -7.64 13.22 -22.54
C LEU A 126 -8.41 12.12 -21.81
N PHE A 127 -8.61 12.26 -20.49
CA PHE A 127 -9.24 11.25 -19.63
C PHE A 127 -10.61 11.69 -19.11
N ARG A 128 -11.47 10.71 -18.92
CA ARG A 128 -12.67 10.81 -18.08
C ARG A 128 -12.37 10.20 -16.73
N TYR A 129 -12.70 10.92 -15.65
CA TYR A 129 -12.45 10.49 -14.28
C TYR A 129 -13.75 9.99 -13.64
N GLU A 130 -13.66 8.86 -12.98
CA GLU A 130 -14.74 8.28 -12.17
C GLU A 130 -14.20 8.02 -10.77
N ARG A 131 -14.96 8.39 -9.74
CA ARG A 131 -14.59 8.11 -8.35
C ARG A 131 -14.95 6.68 -7.99
N ASP A 132 -14.02 5.99 -7.37
CA ASP A 132 -14.22 4.67 -6.81
C ASP A 132 -13.98 4.73 -5.29
N PHE A 133 -15.08 4.71 -4.54
CA PHE A 133 -15.03 4.81 -3.07
C PHE A 133 -14.37 3.59 -2.40
N ASN A 134 -14.33 2.44 -3.06
CA ASN A 134 -13.71 1.23 -2.53
C ASN A 134 -12.19 1.31 -2.54
N ASN A 135 -11.61 2.25 -3.29
CA ASN A 135 -10.18 2.52 -3.33
C ASN A 135 -9.83 3.84 -2.60
N ASP A 136 -10.71 4.37 -1.74
CA ASP A 136 -10.36 5.48 -0.86
C ASP A 136 -9.56 4.95 0.35
N ASP A 137 -8.41 5.56 0.64
CA ASP A 137 -7.60 5.22 1.82
C ASP A 137 -8.23 5.73 3.12
N TYR A 138 -8.14 4.93 4.17
CA TYR A 138 -8.49 5.34 5.52
C TYR A 138 -7.37 6.12 6.18
N VAL A 139 -7.51 7.45 6.25
CA VAL A 139 -6.54 8.33 6.91
C VAL A 139 -7.07 8.81 8.25
N TYR A 140 -6.24 8.68 9.29
CA TYR A 140 -6.54 9.06 10.66
C TYR A 140 -5.50 10.04 11.21
N ARG A 141 -5.91 10.93 12.11
CA ARG A 141 -4.94 11.61 12.97
C ARG A 141 -4.33 10.58 13.91
N THR A 142 -3.03 10.59 14.04
CA THR A 142 -2.32 9.63 14.90
C THR A 142 -2.78 9.72 16.36
N GLU A 143 -2.97 10.94 16.88
CA GLU A 143 -3.50 11.18 18.23
C GLU A 143 -4.88 10.54 18.47
N ASP A 144 -5.73 10.49 17.42
CA ASP A 144 -7.04 9.86 17.50
C ASP A 144 -6.94 8.34 17.70
N LEU A 145 -5.99 7.69 17.03
CA LEU A 145 -5.73 6.25 17.17
C LEU A 145 -5.10 5.89 18.51
N ILE A 146 -4.23 6.76 19.03
CA ILE A 146 -3.59 6.59 20.34
C ILE A 146 -4.60 6.77 21.48
N HIS A 147 -5.34 7.88 21.48
CA HIS A 147 -6.17 8.25 22.61
C HIS A 147 -7.61 7.77 22.56
N LEU A 148 -8.11 7.44 21.38
CA LEU A 148 -9.48 6.97 21.11
C LEU A 148 -10.55 7.86 21.77
N ARG A 149 -10.43 9.17 21.58
CA ARG A 149 -11.34 10.17 22.16
C ARG A 149 -12.60 10.34 21.30
N GLY A 150 -13.73 10.51 21.97
CA GLY A 150 -15.00 10.78 21.31
C GLY A 150 -15.84 9.55 20.98
N LYS A 151 -17.12 9.80 20.61
CA LYS A 151 -18.13 8.74 20.41
C LYS A 151 -17.77 7.76 19.31
N LYS A 152 -17.13 8.22 18.23
CA LYS A 152 -16.73 7.37 17.08
C LYS A 152 -15.77 6.26 17.46
N TYR A 153 -15.00 6.42 18.53
CA TYR A 153 -14.02 5.43 19.00
C TYR A 153 -14.49 4.60 20.20
N HIS A 154 -15.71 4.81 20.68
CA HIS A 154 -16.22 4.15 21.89
C HIS A 154 -16.15 2.62 21.82
N GLN A 155 -16.48 2.06 20.67
CA GLN A 155 -16.42 0.62 20.44
C GLN A 155 -14.96 0.08 20.50
N LYS A 156 -14.02 0.75 19.80
CA LYS A 156 -12.58 0.39 19.87
C LYS A 156 -12.05 0.46 21.29
N LYS A 157 -12.40 1.52 22.02
CA LYS A 157 -12.00 1.67 23.42
C LYS A 157 -12.56 0.56 24.31
N ASN A 158 -13.79 0.11 24.09
CA ASN A 158 -14.37 -1.02 24.80
C ASN A 158 -13.64 -2.33 24.50
N HIS A 159 -13.23 -2.57 23.25
CA HIS A 159 -12.41 -3.73 22.89
C HIS A 159 -11.06 -3.73 23.62
N ILE A 160 -10.37 -2.59 23.66
CA ILE A 160 -9.11 -2.44 24.40
C ILE A 160 -9.31 -2.63 25.89
N ASN A 161 -10.32 -2.02 26.50
CA ASN A 161 -10.60 -2.19 27.93
C ASN A 161 -10.90 -3.65 28.29
N LYS A 162 -11.59 -4.38 27.42
CA LYS A 162 -11.84 -5.81 27.62
C LYS A 162 -10.54 -6.62 27.48
N PHE A 163 -9.71 -6.32 26.49
CA PHE A 163 -8.41 -6.94 26.30
C PHE A 163 -7.53 -6.80 27.54
N LEU A 164 -7.37 -5.57 28.04
CA LEU A 164 -6.57 -5.24 29.23
C LEU A 164 -7.04 -5.97 30.51
N LYS A 165 -8.35 -6.25 30.61
CA LYS A 165 -8.91 -7.01 31.75
C LYS A 165 -8.71 -8.52 31.62
N SER A 166 -8.55 -9.03 30.40
CA SER A 166 -8.56 -10.46 30.10
C SER A 166 -7.17 -11.05 29.92
N TYR A 167 -6.19 -10.25 29.53
CA TYR A 167 -4.88 -10.78 29.12
C TYR A 167 -3.72 -9.98 29.71
N GLN A 168 -2.66 -10.70 30.10
CA GLN A 168 -1.34 -10.13 30.35
C GLN A 168 -0.59 -10.14 29.02
N TYR A 169 -0.02 -9.00 28.61
CA TYR A 169 0.68 -8.87 27.35
C TYR A 169 1.93 -8.01 27.50
N THR A 170 2.83 -8.14 26.54
CA THR A 170 3.93 -7.21 26.31
C THR A 170 3.87 -6.70 24.89
N TYR A 171 4.19 -5.40 24.69
CA TYR A 171 4.48 -4.84 23.38
C TYR A 171 5.99 -4.90 23.16
N GLU A 172 6.39 -5.32 21.96
CA GLU A 172 7.80 -5.36 21.56
C GLU A 172 7.95 -4.89 20.11
N PRO A 173 9.04 -4.19 19.76
CA PRO A 173 9.32 -3.89 18.36
C PRO A 173 9.61 -5.18 17.58
N VAL A 174 9.17 -5.23 16.32
CA VAL A 174 9.53 -6.32 15.40
C VAL A 174 10.95 -6.09 14.90
N GLY A 175 11.76 -7.15 14.87
CA GLY A 175 13.14 -7.15 14.40
C GLY A 175 13.73 -8.56 14.40
N GLU A 176 15.04 -8.70 14.23
CA GLU A 176 15.74 -9.99 14.09
C GLU A 176 15.37 -11.03 15.15
N ASN A 177 15.10 -10.58 16.39
CA ASN A 177 14.84 -11.50 17.51
C ASN A 177 13.45 -12.16 17.49
N ASN A 178 12.48 -11.60 16.74
CA ASN A 178 11.10 -12.07 16.77
C ASN A 178 10.39 -12.12 15.41
N ILE A 179 11.06 -11.71 14.34
CA ILE A 179 10.47 -11.71 13.00
C ILE A 179 10.06 -13.12 12.56
N GLU A 180 10.85 -14.13 12.88
CA GLU A 180 10.54 -15.53 12.58
C GLU A 180 9.30 -16.01 13.36
N GLU A 181 9.11 -15.53 14.59
CA GLU A 181 7.89 -15.84 15.37
C GLU A 181 6.66 -15.18 14.73
N CYS A 182 6.78 -13.96 14.14
CA CYS A 182 5.71 -13.32 13.38
C CYS A 182 5.37 -14.13 12.13
N ILE A 183 6.37 -14.63 11.39
CA ILE A 183 6.18 -15.52 10.25
C ILE A 183 5.42 -16.79 10.65
N GLN A 184 5.85 -17.44 11.73
CA GLN A 184 5.20 -18.66 12.21
C GLN A 184 3.76 -18.40 12.68
N ALA A 185 3.51 -17.26 13.36
CA ALA A 185 2.18 -16.84 13.77
C ALA A 185 1.24 -16.67 12.56
N GLU A 186 1.68 -15.98 11.51
CA GLU A 186 0.89 -15.82 10.28
C GLU A 186 0.58 -17.17 9.63
N LEU A 187 1.58 -18.02 9.46
CA LEU A 187 1.41 -19.35 8.88
C LEU A 187 0.44 -20.23 9.70
N GLU A 188 0.45 -20.11 11.03
CA GLU A 188 -0.49 -20.83 11.90
C GLU A 188 -1.91 -20.28 11.78
N TRP A 189 -2.08 -18.96 11.75
CA TRP A 189 -3.41 -18.34 11.63
C TRP A 189 -4.04 -18.63 10.28
N MET A 190 -3.26 -18.64 9.20
CA MET A 190 -3.71 -18.95 7.86
C MET A 190 -4.23 -20.39 7.72
N LYS A 191 -3.66 -21.36 8.43
CA LYS A 191 -4.13 -22.76 8.43
C LYS A 191 -5.57 -22.92 8.94
N ASN A 192 -6.03 -21.97 9.76
CA ASN A 192 -7.34 -22.01 10.40
C ASN A 192 -8.38 -21.11 9.74
N LYS A 193 -8.04 -20.45 8.63
CA LYS A 193 -8.97 -19.62 7.84
C LYS A 193 -9.63 -20.44 6.74
N ASP A 194 -10.92 -20.18 6.54
CA ASP A 194 -11.60 -20.68 5.34
C ASP A 194 -11.01 -20.06 4.09
N PRO A 195 -10.87 -20.82 2.99
CA PRO A 195 -10.34 -20.29 1.74
C PRO A 195 -11.31 -19.27 1.14
N ILE A 196 -10.83 -18.02 1.04
CA ILE A 196 -11.53 -16.91 0.37
C ILE A 196 -10.64 -16.36 -0.75
N PRO A 197 -11.20 -15.78 -1.82
CA PRO A 197 -10.41 -15.13 -2.87
C PRO A 197 -9.46 -14.08 -2.28
N GLY A 198 -8.22 -14.04 -2.77
CA GLY A 198 -7.19 -13.10 -2.32
C GLY A 198 -6.43 -13.50 -1.06
N LEU A 199 -6.88 -14.52 -0.30
CA LEU A 199 -6.23 -14.92 0.95
C LEU A 199 -4.78 -15.43 0.75
N GLU A 200 -4.51 -16.18 -0.31
CA GLU A 200 -3.15 -16.63 -0.62
C GLU A 200 -2.27 -15.46 -1.09
N ASP A 201 -2.82 -14.50 -1.83
CA ASP A 201 -2.11 -13.29 -2.24
C ASP A 201 -1.75 -12.43 -1.01
N GLU A 202 -2.69 -12.25 -0.07
CA GLU A 202 -2.45 -11.58 1.19
C GLU A 202 -1.34 -12.25 2.00
N LYS A 203 -1.37 -13.58 2.11
CA LYS A 203 -0.33 -14.36 2.80
C LYS A 203 1.05 -14.15 2.16
N VAL A 204 1.12 -14.17 0.82
CA VAL A 204 2.37 -13.91 0.10
C VAL A 204 2.87 -12.49 0.42
N ALA A 205 2.00 -11.49 0.37
CA ALA A 205 2.36 -10.11 0.68
C ALA A 205 2.89 -9.96 2.12
N VAL A 206 2.22 -10.55 3.12
CA VAL A 206 2.67 -10.55 4.52
C VAL A 206 4.04 -11.20 4.68
N LEU A 207 4.25 -12.36 4.05
CA LEU A 207 5.54 -13.07 4.13
C LEU A 207 6.66 -12.32 3.41
N GLU A 208 6.37 -11.67 2.28
CA GLU A 208 7.35 -10.82 1.58
C GLU A 208 7.74 -9.61 2.44
N ALA A 209 6.77 -8.96 3.11
CA ALA A 209 7.06 -7.87 4.03
C ALA A 209 7.94 -8.30 5.21
N LEU A 210 7.62 -9.41 5.86
CA LEU A 210 8.38 -9.93 6.99
C LEU A 210 9.80 -10.39 6.59
N ARG A 211 9.93 -11.14 5.50
CA ARG A 211 11.23 -11.66 5.03
C ARG A 211 12.20 -10.58 4.54
N ASN A 212 11.65 -9.47 4.07
CA ASN A 212 12.43 -8.35 3.54
C ASN A 212 12.36 -7.11 4.46
N PHE A 213 11.99 -7.29 5.73
CA PHE A 213 11.70 -6.23 6.70
C PHE A 213 12.76 -5.13 6.75
N ASP A 214 14.03 -5.50 6.92
CA ASP A 214 15.15 -4.55 7.00
C ASP A 214 15.44 -3.88 5.66
N ALA A 215 15.41 -4.64 4.57
CA ALA A 215 15.66 -4.12 3.22
C ALA A 215 14.55 -3.15 2.77
N LEU A 216 13.30 -3.39 3.20
CA LEU A 216 12.17 -2.49 2.98
C LEU A 216 12.19 -1.29 3.95
N LYS A 217 13.05 -1.32 5.00
CA LYS A 217 13.15 -0.29 6.05
C LYS A 217 11.84 -0.12 6.84
N LEU A 218 11.12 -1.20 7.04
CA LEU A 218 9.87 -1.19 7.78
C LEU A 218 10.10 -0.94 9.27
N LYS A 219 9.10 -0.33 9.93
CA LYS A 219 8.91 -0.40 11.37
C LYS A 219 7.85 -1.44 11.67
N GLY A 220 7.99 -2.11 12.81
CA GLY A 220 7.02 -3.11 13.24
C GLY A 220 6.83 -3.10 14.75
N GLY A 221 5.65 -3.53 15.16
CA GLY A 221 5.30 -3.77 16.55
C GLY A 221 4.55 -5.08 16.71
N ALA A 222 4.76 -5.78 17.79
CA ALA A 222 4.10 -7.04 18.09
C ALA A 222 3.55 -7.09 19.52
N LEU A 223 2.47 -7.85 19.71
CA LEU A 223 1.93 -8.18 21.03
C LEU A 223 2.22 -9.64 21.35
N ARG A 224 2.85 -9.85 22.50
CA ARG A 224 3.10 -11.19 23.04
C ARG A 224 2.14 -11.47 24.20
N ILE A 225 1.45 -12.62 24.13
CA ILE A 225 0.55 -13.12 25.19
C ILE A 225 0.92 -14.58 25.41
N ASP A 226 1.05 -14.99 26.68
CA ASP A 226 1.42 -16.36 27.08
C ASP A 226 2.69 -16.86 26.37
N GLY A 227 3.68 -15.98 26.22
CA GLY A 227 4.97 -16.28 25.59
C GLY A 227 4.96 -16.39 24.08
N LYS A 228 3.84 -16.13 23.38
CA LYS A 228 3.70 -16.22 21.91
C LYS A 228 3.25 -14.91 21.29
N ILE A 229 3.68 -14.62 20.07
CA ILE A 229 3.15 -13.51 19.27
C ILE A 229 1.69 -13.78 18.93
N GLN A 230 0.81 -12.83 19.30
CA GLN A 230 -0.62 -12.91 19.04
C GLN A 230 -1.14 -11.77 18.15
N ALA A 231 -0.33 -10.75 17.89
CA ALA A 231 -0.58 -9.74 16.88
C ALA A 231 0.73 -9.08 16.45
N PHE A 232 0.76 -8.56 15.23
CA PHE A 232 1.82 -7.69 14.75
C PHE A 232 1.30 -6.69 13.72
N SER A 233 2.03 -5.59 13.58
CA SER A 233 1.75 -4.56 12.59
C SER A 233 3.05 -4.06 11.97
N LEU A 234 3.06 -3.79 10.66
CA LEU A 234 4.20 -3.33 9.89
C LEU A 234 3.80 -2.08 9.11
N GLY A 235 4.70 -1.11 9.03
CA GLY A 235 4.46 0.11 8.27
C GLY A 235 5.73 0.91 8.04
N GLU A 236 5.59 1.99 7.27
CA GLU A 236 6.68 2.91 6.94
C GLU A 236 6.18 4.36 6.85
N LEU A 237 7.07 5.32 6.63
CA LEU A 237 6.69 6.67 6.27
C LEU A 237 6.45 6.76 4.76
N ILE A 238 5.28 7.24 4.35
CA ILE A 238 5.04 7.69 2.97
C ILE A 238 5.72 9.04 2.72
N ASN A 239 5.58 9.95 3.69
CA ASN A 239 6.16 11.29 3.68
C ASN A 239 6.39 11.73 5.13
N PRO A 240 7.03 12.90 5.40
CA PRO A 240 7.33 13.34 6.76
C PRO A 240 6.10 13.52 7.68
N GLU A 241 4.90 13.67 7.12
CA GLU A 241 3.68 13.95 7.87
C GLU A 241 2.75 12.72 7.97
N MET A 242 3.04 11.64 7.21
CA MET A 242 2.15 10.49 7.13
C MET A 242 2.91 9.16 7.15
N ALA A 243 2.50 8.27 8.04
CA ALA A 243 2.88 6.87 8.03
C ALA A 243 1.80 6.03 7.32
N VAL A 244 2.19 4.93 6.70
CA VAL A 244 1.26 3.91 6.19
C VAL A 244 1.44 2.61 6.96
N ILE A 245 0.33 1.94 7.25
CA ILE A 245 0.31 0.61 7.87
C ILE A 245 -0.09 -0.39 6.79
N HIS A 246 0.91 -1.11 6.28
CA HIS A 246 0.71 -2.11 5.23
C HIS A 246 0.13 -3.41 5.77
N ILE A 247 0.54 -3.81 6.96
CA ILE A 247 0.17 -5.08 7.56
C ILE A 247 -0.31 -4.85 8.99
N GLU A 248 -1.50 -5.34 9.28
CA GLU A 248 -2.01 -5.45 10.66
C GLU A 248 -2.69 -6.80 10.82
N LYS A 249 -2.10 -7.68 11.62
CA LYS A 249 -2.55 -9.05 11.85
C LYS A 249 -2.71 -9.34 13.33
N ALA A 250 -3.77 -10.05 13.68
CA ALA A 250 -3.99 -10.51 15.05
C ALA A 250 -4.77 -11.83 15.11
N ASN A 251 -4.47 -12.63 16.12
CA ASN A 251 -5.23 -13.82 16.45
C ASN A 251 -6.61 -13.45 17.00
N THR A 252 -7.65 -13.72 16.25
CA THR A 252 -9.05 -13.37 16.57
C THR A 252 -9.59 -14.08 17.81
N ARG A 253 -8.91 -15.14 18.30
CA ARG A 253 -9.25 -15.81 19.56
C ARG A 253 -9.02 -14.92 20.79
N TYR A 254 -8.14 -13.91 20.66
CA TYR A 254 -7.88 -12.93 21.72
C TYR A 254 -8.70 -11.68 21.46
N HIS A 255 -9.85 -11.58 22.12
CA HIS A 255 -10.79 -10.49 21.91
C HIS A 255 -10.13 -9.11 22.16
N GLY A 256 -10.23 -8.21 21.17
CA GLY A 256 -9.67 -6.86 21.23
C GLY A 256 -8.20 -6.77 20.82
N CYS A 257 -7.56 -7.88 20.42
CA CYS A 257 -6.15 -7.93 20.05
C CYS A 257 -5.84 -7.01 18.85
N TYR A 258 -6.70 -6.97 17.82
CA TYR A 258 -6.59 -6.02 16.70
C TYR A 258 -6.63 -4.55 17.16
N ALA A 259 -7.59 -4.20 18.02
CA ALA A 259 -7.68 -2.82 18.51
C ALA A 259 -6.45 -2.45 19.38
N MET A 260 -5.91 -3.41 20.09
CA MET A 260 -4.75 -3.22 20.95
C MET A 260 -3.47 -3.03 20.14
N ILE A 261 -3.19 -3.89 19.14
CA ILE A 261 -2.00 -3.71 18.30
C ILE A 261 -2.07 -2.40 17.51
N ASN A 262 -3.22 -2.02 17.00
CA ASN A 262 -3.42 -0.76 16.29
C ASN A 262 -3.05 0.44 17.17
N GLN A 263 -3.55 0.49 18.41
CA GLN A 263 -3.23 1.58 19.36
C GLN A 263 -1.75 1.58 19.74
N GLN A 264 -1.21 0.43 20.10
CA GLN A 264 0.18 0.31 20.58
C GLN A 264 1.18 0.63 19.46
N PHE A 265 0.91 0.21 18.23
CA PHE A 265 1.77 0.53 17.11
C PHE A 265 1.74 2.02 16.76
N ALA A 266 0.56 2.65 16.80
CA ALA A 266 0.44 4.10 16.64
C ALA A 266 1.22 4.85 17.72
N GLU A 267 1.11 4.44 18.99
CA GLU A 267 1.75 5.10 20.14
C GLU A 267 3.28 4.94 20.12
N HIS A 268 3.78 3.73 19.84
CA HIS A 268 5.22 3.44 19.95
C HIS A 268 6.02 3.82 18.72
N CYS A 269 5.44 3.69 17.52
CA CYS A 269 6.18 3.93 16.27
C CYS A 269 5.85 5.27 15.60
N TRP A 270 4.65 5.81 15.78
CA TRP A 270 4.13 6.90 14.97
C TRP A 270 3.64 8.13 15.75
N LYS A 271 3.81 8.19 17.09
CA LYS A 271 3.30 9.29 17.93
C LYS A 271 3.71 10.69 17.47
N ASP A 272 4.86 10.80 16.82
CA ASP A 272 5.43 12.06 16.33
C ASP A 272 5.08 12.37 14.87
N VAL A 273 4.27 11.50 14.22
CA VAL A 273 3.79 11.64 12.84
C VAL A 273 2.32 12.09 12.88
N PRO A 274 1.92 13.18 12.20
CA PRO A 274 0.55 13.70 12.29
C PRO A 274 -0.55 12.75 11.85
N TYR A 275 -0.31 11.98 10.79
CA TYR A 275 -1.32 11.13 10.16
C TYR A 275 -0.86 9.68 9.99
N ILE A 276 -1.83 8.77 10.02
CA ILE A 276 -1.66 7.35 9.69
C ILE A 276 -2.67 6.99 8.61
N ASN A 277 -2.15 6.55 7.46
CA ASN A 277 -2.89 5.89 6.39
C ASN A 277 -2.96 4.38 6.69
N ARG A 278 -4.15 3.79 6.60
CA ARG A 278 -4.39 2.36 6.86
C ARG A 278 -4.86 1.61 5.62
N GLU A 279 -4.44 2.09 4.46
CA GLU A 279 -4.78 1.55 3.15
C GLU A 279 -6.28 1.58 2.82
N GLU A 280 -6.67 0.91 1.75
CA GLU A 280 -7.98 1.00 1.13
C GLU A 280 -9.11 0.36 1.95
N ASP A 281 -10.33 0.87 1.76
CA ASP A 281 -11.56 0.32 2.33
C ASP A 281 -11.90 -1.09 1.77
N MET A 282 -11.51 -1.38 0.54
CA MET A 282 -11.81 -2.61 -0.19
C MET A 282 -13.31 -2.94 -0.31
N GLY A 283 -14.21 -2.04 0.09
CA GLY A 283 -15.67 -2.22 0.02
C GLY A 283 -16.21 -3.39 0.85
N ILE A 284 -15.50 -3.80 1.89
CA ILE A 284 -15.93 -4.88 2.81
C ILE A 284 -16.80 -4.26 3.91
N PRO A 285 -18.09 -4.73 4.07
CA PRO A 285 -19.02 -4.17 5.05
C PRO A 285 -18.58 -4.33 6.51
#